data_23852f002854ea025c49a8ee245f5098
#
_entry.id   23852f002854ea025c49a8ee245f5098
#
_cell.length_a   1.000
_cell.length_b   1.000
_cell.length_c   1.000
_cell.angle_alpha   90.00
_cell.angle_beta   90.00
_cell.angle_gamma   90.00
#
_symmetry.space_group_name_H-M   'P 1'
#
loop_
_entity.id
_entity.type
_entity.pdbx_description
1 polymer ?
#
loop_
_entity_poly.entity_id
_entity_poly.type
_entity_poly.pdbx_seq_one_letter_code
_entity_poly.pdbx_strand_id
1 'polypeptide(L)'
;MDRSTYCYIAGTYNAIKGGLKVNNYTGVFYKADKESNPSGIPTMGTMEGLCRRAAVRHGSKYIEGTFVILNIMRLTKSQYERLHSGEDCSDREFPL
;
A
#
# COMPACT_ATOMS: atom_id res chain seq x y z
N MET A 1 -23.99 -5.11 -9.91
CA MET A 1 -22.75 -5.26 -10.66
C MET A 1 -21.63 -4.49 -9.94
N ASP A 2 -20.53 -5.14 -9.72
CA ASP A 2 -19.41 -4.50 -9.03
C ASP A 2 -18.65 -3.60 -10.00
N ARG A 3 -18.58 -2.33 -9.67
CA ARG A 3 -17.86 -1.34 -10.47
C ARG A 3 -16.53 -0.96 -9.86
N SER A 4 -16.01 -1.81 -9.02
CA SER A 4 -14.73 -1.54 -8.39
C SER A 4 -13.59 -2.12 -9.20
N THR A 5 -12.45 -1.48 -9.09
CA THR A 5 -11.18 -2.03 -9.57
C THR A 5 -10.31 -2.35 -8.38
N TYR A 6 -9.44 -3.31 -8.56
CA TYR A 6 -8.62 -3.82 -7.46
C TYR A 6 -7.17 -3.90 -7.89
N CYS A 7 -6.27 -3.52 -6.99
CA CYS A 7 -4.86 -3.67 -7.27
C CYS A 7 -4.07 -3.86 -5.99
N TYR A 8 -2.86 -4.34 -6.15
CA TYR A 8 -1.87 -4.43 -5.11
C TYR A 8 -0.69 -3.54 -5.50
N ILE A 9 -0.29 -2.65 -4.62
CA ILE A 9 0.76 -1.69 -4.89
C ILE A 9 1.93 -1.97 -3.95
N ALA A 10 3.08 -2.24 -4.53
CA ALA A 10 4.30 -2.47 -3.78
C ALA A 10 5.21 -1.26 -3.92
N GLY A 11 5.85 -0.87 -2.84
CA GLY A 11 6.73 0.28 -2.86
C GLY A 11 7.68 0.32 -1.69
N THR A 12 8.46 1.39 -1.65
CA THR A 12 9.36 1.66 -0.54
C THR A 12 9.18 3.09 -0.06
N TYR A 13 9.52 3.33 1.17
CA TYR A 13 9.54 4.68 1.74
C TYR A 13 10.65 4.77 2.79
N ASN A 14 11.06 5.99 3.07
CA ASN A 14 12.05 6.23 4.11
C ASN A 14 11.35 6.74 5.37
N ALA A 15 11.88 6.35 6.51
CA ALA A 15 11.38 6.78 7.80
C ALA A 15 12.54 6.94 8.78
N ILE A 16 12.27 7.59 9.89
CA ILE A 16 13.25 7.74 10.95
C ILE A 16 12.80 6.89 12.12
N LYS A 17 13.67 6.01 12.56
CA LYS A 17 13.42 5.14 13.71
C LYS A 17 14.63 5.18 14.64
N GLY A 18 14.40 5.60 15.88
CA GLY A 18 15.49 5.70 16.85
C GLY A 18 16.59 6.64 16.42
N GLY A 19 16.26 7.71 15.72
CA GLY A 19 17.23 8.67 15.21
C GLY A 19 17.97 8.24 13.95
N LEU A 20 17.64 7.06 13.43
CA LEU A 20 18.27 6.55 12.23
C LEU A 20 17.29 6.53 11.06
N LYS A 21 17.80 6.83 9.88
CA LYS A 21 17.03 6.76 8.65
C LYS A 21 16.96 5.31 8.19
N VAL A 22 15.73 4.81 7.99
CA VAL A 22 15.50 3.45 7.52
C VAL A 22 14.70 3.48 6.24
N ASN A 23 14.89 2.48 5.40
CA ASN A 23 14.10 2.28 4.18
C ASN A 23 13.23 1.05 4.38
N ASN A 24 11.92 1.23 4.24
CA ASN A 24 10.95 0.16 4.46
C ASN A 24 10.23 -0.19 3.18
N TYR A 25 9.91 -1.48 3.02
CA TYR A 25 8.99 -1.93 1.98
C TYR A 25 7.56 -1.84 2.49
N THR A 26 6.65 -1.60 1.59
CA THR A 26 5.23 -1.61 1.91
C THR A 26 4.43 -2.22 0.77
N GLY A 27 3.31 -2.84 1.12
CA GLY A 27 2.36 -3.35 0.17
C GLY A 27 0.96 -2.92 0.57
N VAL A 28 0.18 -2.49 -0.39
CA VAL A 28 -1.16 -1.97 -0.16
C VAL A 28 -2.14 -2.63 -1.11
N PHE A 29 -3.22 -3.19 -0.56
CA PHE A 29 -4.37 -3.61 -1.36
C PHE A 29 -5.31 -2.42 -1.49
N TYR A 30 -5.65 -2.08 -2.71
CA TYR A 30 -6.45 -0.90 -2.97
C TYR A 30 -7.67 -1.25 -3.81
N LYS A 31 -8.82 -0.79 -3.34
CA LYS A 31 -10.09 -0.92 -4.04
C LYS A 31 -10.55 0.47 -4.42
N ALA A 32 -10.82 0.68 -5.69
CA ALA A 32 -11.29 1.95 -6.20
C ALA A 32 -12.65 1.81 -6.85
N ASP A 33 -13.47 2.84 -6.70
CA ASP A 33 -14.71 2.95 -7.44
C ASP A 33 -14.38 3.43 -8.86
N LYS A 34 -14.84 2.68 -9.84
CA LYS A 34 -14.55 2.95 -11.25
C LYS A 34 -15.07 4.32 -11.71
N GLU A 35 -16.16 4.78 -11.13
CA GLU A 35 -16.72 6.09 -11.50
C GLU A 35 -15.90 7.24 -10.96
N SER A 36 -15.56 7.19 -9.67
CA SER A 36 -14.83 8.28 -9.03
C SER A 36 -13.34 8.19 -9.28
N ASN A 37 -12.82 7.01 -9.58
CA ASN A 37 -11.40 6.81 -9.85
C ASN A 37 -11.23 5.81 -11.01
N PRO A 38 -11.43 6.26 -12.26
CA PRO A 38 -11.35 5.35 -13.40
C PRO A 38 -10.00 4.67 -13.59
N SER A 39 -8.92 5.32 -13.16
CA SER A 39 -7.59 4.72 -13.28
C SER A 39 -7.40 3.53 -12.34
N GLY A 40 -8.15 3.51 -11.23
CA GLY A 40 -8.00 2.48 -10.22
C GLY A 40 -6.73 2.59 -9.39
N ILE A 41 -6.03 3.70 -9.49
CA ILE A 41 -4.76 3.92 -8.78
C ILE A 41 -4.96 5.05 -7.78
N PRO A 42 -4.54 4.89 -6.52
CA PRO A 42 -4.67 5.96 -5.55
C PRO A 42 -3.75 7.13 -5.87
N THR A 43 -4.11 8.31 -5.40
CA THR A 43 -3.26 9.48 -5.55
C THR A 43 -2.02 9.34 -4.68
N MET A 44 -0.98 10.11 -5.01
CA MET A 44 0.23 10.13 -4.19
C MET A 44 -0.07 10.57 -2.77
N GLY A 45 -0.99 11.52 -2.60
CA GLY A 45 -1.40 11.95 -1.26
C GLY A 45 -1.99 10.81 -0.45
N THR A 46 -2.82 9.97 -1.07
CA THR A 46 -3.38 8.80 -0.42
C THR A 46 -2.28 7.81 -0.05
N MET A 47 -1.35 7.56 -0.96
CA MET A 47 -0.25 6.63 -0.73
C MET A 47 0.65 7.12 0.40
N GLU A 48 0.96 8.40 0.43
CA GLU A 48 1.78 8.96 1.49
C GLU A 48 1.07 8.88 2.84
N GLY A 49 -0.24 9.07 2.87
CA GLY A 49 -1.02 8.87 4.09
C GLY A 49 -0.94 7.44 4.60
N LEU A 50 -0.99 6.47 3.70
CA LEU A 50 -0.82 5.07 4.08
C LEU A 50 0.57 4.79 4.60
N CYS A 51 1.59 5.39 4.00
CA CYS A 51 2.97 5.24 4.47
C CYS A 51 3.17 5.84 5.86
N ARG A 52 2.56 7.00 6.13
CA ARG A 52 2.62 7.60 7.46
C ARG A 52 2.05 6.66 8.51
N ARG A 53 0.91 6.07 8.23
CA ARG A 53 0.28 5.13 9.16
C ARG A 53 1.11 3.86 9.34
N ALA A 54 1.68 3.36 8.26
CA ALA A 54 2.55 2.19 8.32
C ALA A 54 3.79 2.48 9.17
N ALA A 55 4.41 3.63 8.97
CA ALA A 55 5.58 4.03 9.74
C ALA A 55 5.27 4.11 11.23
N VAL A 56 4.15 4.72 11.59
CA VAL A 56 3.73 4.83 12.98
C VAL A 56 3.53 3.45 13.60
N ARG A 57 2.92 2.52 12.87
CA ARG A 57 2.73 1.16 13.37
C ARG A 57 4.06 0.47 13.68
N HIS A 58 5.12 0.84 12.96
CA HIS A 58 6.45 0.27 13.16
C HIS A 58 7.32 1.10 14.11
N GLY A 59 6.72 2.10 14.77
CA GLY A 59 7.45 2.93 15.70
C GLY A 59 8.43 3.90 15.04
N SER A 60 8.14 4.30 13.80
CA SER A 60 8.99 5.21 13.05
C SER A 60 8.19 6.41 12.54
N LYS A 61 8.90 7.38 12.00
CA LYS A 61 8.30 8.59 11.44
C LYS A 61 8.57 8.64 9.96
N TYR A 62 7.52 8.70 9.17
CA TYR A 62 7.62 8.78 7.72
C TYR A 62 8.31 10.07 7.29
N ILE A 63 9.22 9.97 6.32
CA ILE A 63 9.83 11.14 5.68
C ILE A 63 9.02 11.46 4.44
N GLU A 64 8.40 12.63 4.43
CA GLU A 64 7.51 13.05 3.35
C GLU A 64 8.22 13.06 2.00
N GLY A 65 7.50 12.60 0.98
CA GLY A 65 8.01 12.62 -0.39
C GLY A 65 8.96 11.49 -0.74
N THR A 66 9.15 10.51 0.15
CA THR A 66 10.10 9.42 -0.10
C THR A 66 9.46 8.13 -0.61
N PHE A 67 8.14 8.10 -0.72
CA PHE A 67 7.47 6.90 -1.23
C PHE A 67 7.77 6.72 -2.72
N VAL A 68 8.19 5.51 -3.07
CA VAL A 68 8.48 5.14 -4.45
C VAL A 68 7.67 3.88 -4.77
N ILE A 69 6.89 3.94 -5.85
CA ILE A 69 6.15 2.78 -6.34
C ILE A 69 7.11 1.89 -7.11
N LEU A 70 7.20 0.64 -6.71
CA LEU A 70 8.02 -0.35 -7.39
C LEU A 70 7.20 -1.18 -8.38
N ASN A 71 5.95 -1.47 -8.02
CA ASN A 71 5.10 -2.29 -8.86
C ASN A 71 3.64 -2.06 -8.52
N ILE A 72 2.79 -2.14 -9.55
CA ILE A 72 1.34 -2.12 -9.38
C ILE A 72 0.82 -3.35 -10.09
N MET A 73 0.12 -4.21 -9.35
CA MET A 73 -0.45 -5.43 -9.89
C MET A 73 -1.97 -5.31 -9.90
N ARG A 74 -2.57 -5.44 -11.07
CA ARG A 74 -4.02 -5.47 -11.19
C ARG A 74 -4.53 -6.81 -10.70
N LEU A 75 -5.63 -6.78 -9.95
CA LEU A 75 -6.25 -7.98 -9.41
C LEU A 75 -7.70 -8.07 -9.87
N THR A 76 -8.18 -9.30 -10.00
CA THR A 76 -9.62 -9.52 -10.13
C THR A 76 -10.24 -9.38 -8.74
N LYS A 77 -11.56 -9.21 -8.70
CA LYS A 77 -12.28 -9.19 -7.43
C LYS A 77 -11.99 -10.43 -6.60
N SER A 78 -12.00 -11.59 -7.25
CA SER A 78 -11.73 -12.86 -6.59
C SER A 78 -10.33 -12.91 -5.99
N GLN A 79 -9.33 -12.47 -6.75
CA GLN A 79 -7.95 -12.41 -6.26
C GLN A 79 -7.82 -11.44 -5.09
N TYR A 80 -8.42 -10.28 -5.19
CA TYR A 80 -8.37 -9.29 -4.13
C TYR A 80 -8.96 -9.84 -2.84
N GLU A 81 -10.15 -10.42 -2.92
CA GLU A 81 -10.82 -10.95 -1.74
C GLU A 81 -10.04 -12.09 -1.11
N ARG A 82 -9.48 -12.94 -1.94
CA ARG A 82 -8.71 -14.08 -1.48
C ARG A 82 -7.42 -13.67 -0.79
N LEU A 83 -6.69 -12.74 -1.38
CA LEU A 83 -5.41 -12.30 -0.83
C LEU A 83 -5.57 -11.33 0.31
N HIS A 84 -6.50 -10.40 0.19
CA HIS A 84 -6.70 -9.37 1.20
C HIS A 84 -7.31 -9.93 2.48
N SER A 85 -8.23 -10.87 2.37
CA SER A 85 -8.88 -11.47 3.54
C SER A 85 -8.11 -12.65 4.10
N GLY A 86 -7.05 -13.06 3.45
CA GLY A 86 -6.21 -14.13 3.95
C GLY A 86 -5.40 -13.63 5.14
N GLU A 87 -5.90 -13.91 6.33
CA GLU A 87 -5.27 -13.40 7.54
C GLU A 87 -3.84 -13.81 7.69
N ASP A 88 -3.52 -14.99 7.22
CA ASP A 88 -2.15 -15.47 7.25
C ASP A 88 -1.22 -14.60 6.45
N CYS A 89 -1.75 -13.97 5.39
CA CYS A 89 -0.95 -13.12 4.54
C CYS A 89 -0.89 -11.70 5.04
N SER A 90 -2.00 -11.22 5.63
CA SER A 90 -2.08 -9.83 6.05
C SER A 90 -1.15 -9.52 7.23
N ASP A 91 -0.85 -10.52 8.05
CA ASP A 91 0.00 -10.33 9.20
C ASP A 91 1.46 -10.60 8.90
N ARG A 92 1.74 -11.07 7.72
CA ARG A 92 3.10 -11.36 7.33
C ARG A 92 3.65 -10.23 6.52
N GLU A 93 4.91 -9.99 6.72
CA GLU A 93 5.61 -9.12 5.82
C GLU A 93 5.77 -9.85 4.52
N PHE A 94 5.19 -9.29 3.47
CA PHE A 94 5.43 -9.82 2.16
C PHE A 94 6.84 -9.48 1.77
N PRO A 95 7.65 -10.45 1.45
CA PRO A 95 8.97 -10.16 0.89
C PRO A 95 8.73 -9.54 -0.48
N LEU A 96 8.97 -8.29 -0.56
CA LEU A 96 8.84 -7.57 -1.82
C LEU A 96 10.16 -7.61 -2.57
#